data_cc515a067b8edc6d953cc8aa4eea10ef
#
_entry.id   cc515a067b8edc6d953cc8aa4eea10ef
#
_cell.length_a   1.000
_cell.length_b   1.000
_cell.length_c   1.000
_cell.angle_alpha   90.00
_cell.angle_beta   90.00
_cell.angle_gamma   90.00
#
_symmetry.space_group_name_H-M   'P 1'
#
loop_
_entity.id
_entity.type
_entity.pdbx_description
1 polymer ?
#
loop_
_entity_poly.entity_id
_entity_poly.type
_entity_poly.pdbx_seq_one_letter_code
_entity_poly.pdbx_strand_id
1 'polypeptide(L)'
;MKKKPTLYIIIFVVWTLCVVTLCLALAKLLKSSALPSKNGGIIAALLILNTVILAALWLGSVKDLSFSIAYAVRKKKIDREYAKIPEYEPDENAPRVALLYCTCNDFNAKALSACKKQNYPNYYTVILDDSSDPKYIREINKYRATHGGVKIIRRENRTGYKAGNLNNFLKNNDDYDYFVVLDSDEVIPPDYLKGVMKYFAHFPSCGAVQAKHVASEGKNVFQKLMGMSVGSNGTTVQVIKNFYGANALIGHGMTISRECYEKTGGFPLVVAEDISFAVMIKNAGLDIVYAPDVVCTEEFPFSYASLKKRQCKWTQGNLEYMKKFGGEINKSKMSWFEKADLKLSHYSLPVVPVLSFLLTVFTIALGFAGYPVIRYSLAVYSIMILFLCSPLIPDAIVHGKTKNVFLLIPYFLLNVATYASLSPMMLATVAAGIFGKKAKFIVTPKNDEKYGFFRSIAFCADSLIFGTVIAALSLWTCGSVLPVVFIVSGCLLSPFVLMLSNVSVCKKSDRKTTDKLHASEKAKKPTVVFDGAVCEPAAPHERPSRTTLPLS
;
A
#
# COMPACT_ATOMS: atom_id res chain seq x y z
N MET A 1 8.26 23.16 8.34
CA MET A 1 7.71 23.09 9.74
C MET A 1 8.78 22.61 10.72
N LYS A 2 8.97 23.28 11.86
CA LYS A 2 9.95 22.82 12.87
C LYS A 2 9.42 21.57 13.58
N LYS A 3 10.06 20.44 13.36
CA LYS A 3 9.67 19.14 13.92
C LYS A 3 10.12 19.00 15.37
N LYS A 4 9.35 18.25 16.17
CA LYS A 4 9.59 18.08 17.62
C LYS A 4 9.69 16.61 18.01
N PRO A 5 10.66 16.23 18.89
CA PRO A 5 10.83 14.85 19.34
C PRO A 5 9.80 14.40 20.38
N THR A 6 8.98 15.32 20.92
CA THR A 6 8.11 15.07 22.07
C THR A 6 7.22 13.84 21.93
N LEU A 7 6.66 13.61 20.75
CA LEU A 7 5.79 12.44 20.53
C LEU A 7 6.60 11.13 20.61
N TYR A 8 7.80 11.10 20.03
CA TYR A 8 8.68 9.92 20.10
C TYR A 8 9.20 9.65 21.50
N ILE A 9 9.46 10.70 22.29
CA ILE A 9 9.79 10.56 23.73
C ILE A 9 8.62 9.88 24.45
N ILE A 10 7.38 10.35 24.23
CA ILE A 10 6.17 9.74 24.82
C ILE A 10 6.02 8.27 24.38
N ILE A 11 6.21 7.98 23.09
CA ILE A 11 6.15 6.60 22.55
C ILE A 11 7.13 5.69 23.29
N PHE A 12 8.38 6.10 23.44
CA PHE A 12 9.38 5.27 24.13
C PHE A 12 9.09 5.13 25.63
N VAL A 13 8.62 6.18 26.30
CA VAL A 13 8.22 6.08 27.71
C VAL A 13 7.05 5.11 27.89
N VAL A 14 5.98 5.26 27.10
CA VAL A 14 4.81 4.36 27.17
C VAL A 14 5.20 2.93 26.83
N TRP A 15 6.00 2.73 25.78
CA TRP A 15 6.51 1.42 25.42
C TRP A 15 7.33 0.79 26.55
N THR A 16 8.24 1.55 27.18
CA THR A 16 9.03 1.06 28.31
C THR A 16 8.14 0.63 29.48
N LEU A 17 7.09 1.39 29.81
CA LEU A 17 6.15 1.01 30.86
C LEU A 17 5.40 -0.28 30.52
N CYS A 18 4.99 -0.45 29.27
CA CYS A 18 4.35 -1.70 28.80
C CYS A 18 5.33 -2.89 28.87
N VAL A 19 6.60 -2.69 28.50
CA VAL A 19 7.65 -3.73 28.59
C VAL A 19 7.94 -4.08 30.04
N VAL A 20 8.02 -3.10 30.94
CA VAL A 20 8.18 -3.38 32.38
C VAL A 20 7.02 -4.23 32.91
N THR A 21 5.77 -3.90 32.54
CA THR A 21 4.60 -4.71 32.92
C THR A 21 4.71 -6.15 32.40
N LEU A 22 5.18 -6.32 31.17
CA LEU A 22 5.40 -7.63 30.57
C LEU A 22 6.53 -8.41 31.25
N CYS A 23 7.64 -7.73 31.60
CA CYS A 23 8.76 -8.35 32.34
C CYS A 23 8.36 -8.75 33.77
N LEU A 24 7.53 -7.96 34.45
CA LEU A 24 7.00 -8.34 35.77
C LEU A 24 6.08 -9.56 35.66
N ALA A 25 5.26 -9.64 34.63
CA ALA A 25 4.43 -10.81 34.35
C ALA A 25 5.30 -12.05 34.06
N LEU A 26 6.36 -11.91 33.26
CA LEU A 26 7.34 -12.96 32.99
C LEU A 26 8.02 -13.43 34.27
N ALA A 27 8.51 -12.51 35.09
CA ALA A 27 9.16 -12.85 36.36
C ALA A 27 8.24 -13.63 37.29
N LYS A 28 6.92 -13.28 37.32
CA LYS A 28 5.92 -14.04 38.06
C LYS A 28 5.72 -15.44 37.50
N LEU A 29 5.67 -15.60 36.17
CA LEU A 29 5.56 -16.90 35.52
C LEU A 29 6.77 -17.78 35.82
N LEU A 30 7.99 -17.25 35.73
CA LEU A 30 9.23 -17.98 35.99
C LEU A 30 9.39 -18.40 37.45
N LYS A 31 8.85 -17.65 38.41
CA LYS A 31 8.84 -17.99 39.85
C LYS A 31 7.71 -18.93 40.24
N SER A 32 6.75 -19.16 39.34
CA SER A 32 5.57 -19.98 39.62
C SER A 32 5.98 -21.45 39.72
N SER A 33 5.48 -22.17 40.73
CA SER A 33 5.60 -23.63 40.89
C SER A 33 4.89 -24.40 39.75
N ALA A 34 4.17 -23.71 38.87
CA ALA A 34 3.52 -24.30 37.69
C ALA A 34 4.49 -24.62 36.53
N LEU A 35 5.79 -24.25 36.64
CA LEU A 35 6.77 -24.66 35.63
C LEU A 35 7.11 -26.14 35.81
N PRO A 36 6.89 -26.99 34.79
CA PRO A 36 7.25 -28.40 34.84
C PRO A 36 8.76 -28.58 35.08
N SER A 37 9.14 -29.39 36.07
CA SER A 37 10.55 -29.62 36.41
C SER A 37 11.36 -30.25 35.28
N LYS A 38 10.74 -31.11 34.46
CA LYS A 38 11.41 -31.86 33.39
C LYS A 38 11.93 -30.97 32.23
N ASN A 39 11.26 -29.84 31.90
CA ASN A 39 11.62 -28.99 30.77
C ASN A 39 11.74 -27.51 31.19
N GLY A 40 11.89 -27.21 32.48
CA GLY A 40 11.83 -25.86 33.03
C GLY A 40 12.77 -24.86 32.36
N GLY A 41 14.01 -25.28 32.02
CA GLY A 41 14.95 -24.41 31.31
C GLY A 41 14.53 -24.06 29.89
N ILE A 42 13.98 -25.02 29.12
CA ILE A 42 13.47 -24.79 27.75
C ILE A 42 12.25 -23.88 27.79
N ILE A 43 11.32 -24.13 28.72
CA ILE A 43 10.13 -23.33 28.92
C ILE A 43 10.51 -21.90 29.27
N ALA A 44 11.45 -21.69 30.19
CA ALA A 44 11.95 -20.37 30.56
C ALA A 44 12.54 -19.63 29.36
N ALA A 45 13.38 -20.28 28.57
CA ALA A 45 13.97 -19.70 27.35
C ALA A 45 12.89 -19.30 26.33
N LEU A 46 11.90 -20.17 26.07
CA LEU A 46 10.79 -19.87 25.15
C LEU A 46 9.91 -18.73 25.65
N LEU A 47 9.63 -18.63 26.95
CA LEU A 47 8.87 -17.52 27.55
C LEU A 47 9.65 -16.20 27.43
N ILE A 48 10.97 -16.22 27.63
CA ILE A 48 11.82 -15.04 27.43
C ILE A 48 11.79 -14.60 25.97
N LEU A 49 11.95 -15.52 25.02
CA LEU A 49 11.90 -15.21 23.58
C LEU A 49 10.54 -14.66 23.17
N ASN A 50 9.44 -15.25 23.63
CA ASN A 50 8.09 -14.71 23.40
C ASN A 50 7.94 -13.28 23.94
N THR A 51 8.46 -13.02 25.14
CA THR A 51 8.45 -11.69 25.77
C THR A 51 9.21 -10.66 24.93
N VAL A 52 10.40 -11.01 24.43
CA VAL A 52 11.20 -10.13 23.56
C VAL A 52 10.46 -9.83 22.27
N ILE A 53 9.85 -10.83 21.64
CA ILE A 53 9.08 -10.63 20.40
C ILE A 53 7.85 -9.76 20.65
N LEU A 54 7.09 -10.01 21.72
CA LEU A 54 5.95 -9.19 22.09
C LEU A 54 6.37 -7.73 22.33
N ALA A 55 7.46 -7.49 23.07
CA ALA A 55 8.00 -6.16 23.30
C ALA A 55 8.35 -5.45 21.98
N ALA A 56 8.96 -6.15 21.03
CA ALA A 56 9.29 -5.61 19.72
C ALA A 56 8.02 -5.26 18.89
N LEU A 57 7.02 -6.14 18.86
CA LEU A 57 5.74 -5.90 18.19
C LEU A 57 4.98 -4.73 18.82
N TRP A 58 4.99 -4.61 20.15
CA TRP A 58 4.32 -3.55 20.88
C TRP A 58 4.85 -2.15 20.57
N LEU A 59 6.13 -2.02 20.20
CA LEU A 59 6.69 -0.72 19.83
C LEU A 59 5.98 -0.10 18.62
N GLY A 60 5.71 -0.91 17.59
CA GLY A 60 4.91 -0.47 16.43
C GLY A 60 3.48 -0.08 16.82
N SER A 61 2.83 -0.88 17.66
CA SER A 61 1.46 -0.63 18.12
C SER A 61 1.35 0.62 19.00
N VAL A 62 2.30 0.85 19.91
CA VAL A 62 2.38 2.08 20.73
C VAL A 62 2.55 3.31 19.84
N LYS A 63 3.40 3.20 18.79
CA LYS A 63 3.57 4.28 17.81
C LYS A 63 2.24 4.60 17.12
N ASP A 64 1.56 3.61 16.55
CA ASP A 64 0.32 3.82 15.79
C ASP A 64 -0.80 4.41 16.68
N LEU A 65 -0.94 3.91 17.90
CA LEU A 65 -1.86 4.43 18.90
C LEU A 65 -1.51 5.88 19.27
N SER A 66 -0.24 6.17 19.55
CA SER A 66 0.23 7.51 19.94
C SER A 66 0.01 8.53 18.82
N PHE A 67 0.25 8.16 17.56
CA PHE A 67 -0.01 9.03 16.40
C PHE A 67 -1.50 9.33 16.26
N SER A 68 -2.36 8.32 16.42
CA SER A 68 -3.81 8.45 16.35
C SER A 68 -4.36 9.37 17.46
N ILE A 69 -3.90 9.17 18.69
CA ILE A 69 -4.28 10.00 19.85
C ILE A 69 -3.76 11.44 19.64
N ALA A 70 -2.49 11.59 19.20
CA ALA A 70 -1.92 12.92 18.96
C ALA A 70 -2.72 13.69 17.91
N TYR A 71 -3.19 13.03 16.85
CA TYR A 71 -4.07 13.65 15.87
C TYR A 71 -5.41 14.06 16.51
N ALA A 72 -6.08 13.15 17.20
CA ALA A 72 -7.39 13.42 17.80
C ALA A 72 -7.34 14.61 18.79
N VAL A 73 -6.30 14.66 19.64
CA VAL A 73 -6.14 15.71 20.65
C VAL A 73 -5.69 17.04 20.03
N ARG A 74 -4.84 16.99 18.99
CA ARG A 74 -4.21 18.19 18.43
C ARG A 74 -4.86 18.70 17.15
N LYS A 75 -5.92 18.07 16.65
CA LYS A 75 -6.56 18.40 15.38
C LYS A 75 -6.82 19.89 15.21
N LYS A 76 -7.48 20.54 16.17
CA LYS A 76 -7.77 21.99 16.11
C LYS A 76 -6.51 22.86 15.99
N LYS A 77 -5.41 22.46 16.65
CA LYS A 77 -4.12 23.18 16.57
C LYS A 77 -3.48 22.96 15.21
N ILE A 78 -3.51 21.74 14.72
CA ILE A 78 -2.98 21.36 13.40
C ILE A 78 -3.72 22.13 12.32
N ASP A 79 -5.06 22.14 12.34
CA ASP A 79 -5.89 22.86 11.37
C ASP A 79 -5.54 24.36 11.35
N ARG A 80 -5.26 24.98 12.53
CA ARG A 80 -4.81 26.37 12.62
C ARG A 80 -3.41 26.60 12.01
N GLU A 81 -2.50 25.65 12.15
CA GLU A 81 -1.16 25.78 11.55
C GLU A 81 -1.24 25.69 10.01
N TYR A 82 -2.07 24.82 9.46
CA TYR A 82 -2.29 24.77 8.01
C TYR A 82 -3.03 26.01 7.48
N ALA A 83 -3.96 26.55 8.23
CA ALA A 83 -4.68 27.79 7.86
C ALA A 83 -3.78 29.04 7.80
N LYS A 84 -2.56 28.98 8.34
CA LYS A 84 -1.57 30.07 8.20
C LYS A 84 -0.82 30.06 6.87
N ILE A 85 -0.90 28.96 6.11
CA ILE A 85 -0.25 28.85 4.80
C ILE A 85 -1.09 29.63 3.82
N PRO A 86 -0.56 30.73 3.22
CA PRO A 86 -1.31 31.52 2.27
C PRO A 86 -1.71 30.69 1.05
N GLU A 87 -2.86 30.97 0.47
CA GLU A 87 -3.23 30.40 -0.82
C GLU A 87 -2.28 30.96 -1.91
N TYR A 88 -2.02 30.14 -2.91
CA TYR A 88 -1.17 30.48 -4.03
C TYR A 88 -2.05 30.80 -5.25
N GLU A 89 -1.99 32.03 -5.73
CA GLU A 89 -2.64 32.43 -6.97
C GLU A 89 -1.56 32.57 -8.06
N PRO A 90 -1.55 31.69 -9.07
CA PRO A 90 -0.56 31.73 -10.14
C PRO A 90 -0.82 32.90 -11.10
N ASP A 91 0.25 33.59 -11.46
CA ASP A 91 0.29 34.61 -12.51
C ASP A 91 0.88 34.05 -13.83
N GLU A 92 1.11 34.93 -14.81
CA GLU A 92 1.70 34.54 -16.09
C GLU A 92 3.15 34.01 -15.97
N ASN A 93 3.85 34.39 -14.89
CA ASN A 93 5.22 33.96 -14.58
C ASN A 93 5.25 32.75 -13.65
N ALA A 94 4.10 32.12 -13.41
CA ALA A 94 4.04 30.94 -12.56
C ALA A 94 5.01 29.83 -13.04
N PRO A 95 5.68 29.13 -12.11
CA PRO A 95 6.66 28.08 -12.42
C PRO A 95 6.10 27.03 -13.37
N ARG A 96 6.93 26.54 -14.28
CA ARG A 96 6.52 25.53 -15.25
C ARG A 96 6.46 24.13 -14.66
N VAL A 97 5.32 23.45 -14.84
CA VAL A 97 5.08 22.14 -14.23
C VAL A 97 4.86 21.04 -15.27
N ALA A 98 5.65 19.96 -15.19
CA ALA A 98 5.45 18.75 -15.99
C ALA A 98 4.56 17.74 -15.24
N LEU A 99 3.40 17.40 -15.79
CA LEU A 99 2.57 16.30 -15.30
C LEU A 99 3.05 14.99 -15.94
N LEU A 100 3.71 14.13 -15.19
CA LEU A 100 4.30 12.87 -15.63
C LEU A 100 3.36 11.70 -15.32
N TYR A 101 2.57 11.29 -16.31
CA TYR A 101 1.65 10.17 -16.21
C TYR A 101 2.36 8.86 -16.58
N CYS A 102 2.61 8.03 -15.58
CA CYS A 102 3.32 6.76 -15.73
C CYS A 102 2.35 5.62 -16.04
N THR A 103 2.63 4.85 -17.10
CA THR A 103 1.80 3.68 -17.46
C THR A 103 2.65 2.52 -17.98
N CYS A 104 2.18 1.29 -17.70
CA CYS A 104 2.80 0.05 -18.17
C CYS A 104 1.71 -1.04 -18.30
N ASN A 105 1.08 -1.15 -19.47
CA ASN A 105 -0.04 -2.05 -19.77
C ASN A 105 -1.28 -1.84 -18.88
N ASP A 106 -1.53 -0.58 -18.45
CA ASP A 106 -2.63 -0.22 -17.57
C ASP A 106 -3.19 1.19 -17.83
N PHE A 107 -3.02 1.70 -19.05
CA PHE A 107 -3.47 3.02 -19.45
C PHE A 107 -4.95 3.27 -19.15
N ASN A 108 -5.26 4.42 -18.54
CA ASN A 108 -6.61 4.85 -18.22
C ASN A 108 -6.88 6.26 -18.77
N ALA A 109 -7.54 6.31 -19.92
CA ALA A 109 -7.85 7.56 -20.63
C ALA A 109 -8.71 8.52 -19.79
N LYS A 110 -9.63 8.00 -18.94
CA LYS A 110 -10.52 8.82 -18.10
C LYS A 110 -9.73 9.51 -16.98
N ALA A 111 -8.85 8.76 -16.31
CA ALA A 111 -7.99 9.31 -15.28
C ALA A 111 -7.07 10.40 -15.83
N LEU A 112 -6.37 10.11 -16.94
CA LEU A 112 -5.51 11.11 -17.59
C LEU A 112 -6.29 12.36 -18.02
N SER A 113 -7.50 12.19 -18.60
CA SER A 113 -8.34 13.34 -19.04
C SER A 113 -8.80 14.20 -17.87
N ALA A 114 -9.00 13.61 -16.69
CA ALA A 114 -9.30 14.35 -15.46
C ALA A 114 -8.07 15.10 -14.96
N CYS A 115 -6.91 14.43 -14.89
CA CYS A 115 -5.64 15.02 -14.42
C CYS A 115 -5.17 16.19 -15.28
N LYS A 116 -5.44 16.16 -16.59
CA LYS A 116 -5.09 17.25 -17.52
C LYS A 116 -5.84 18.55 -17.27
N LYS A 117 -6.92 18.54 -16.52
CA LYS A 117 -7.74 19.75 -16.26
C LYS A 117 -7.22 20.46 -15.02
N GLN A 118 -6.18 21.28 -15.17
CA GLN A 118 -5.62 22.04 -14.08
C GLN A 118 -5.93 23.55 -14.23
N ASN A 119 -6.35 24.18 -13.15
CA ASN A 119 -6.51 25.62 -13.02
C ASN A 119 -5.15 26.29 -12.76
N TYR A 120 -4.22 26.14 -13.71
CA TYR A 120 -2.85 26.62 -13.60
C TYR A 120 -2.35 27.03 -15.01
N PRO A 121 -1.69 28.18 -15.18
CA PRO A 121 -1.39 28.70 -16.52
C PRO A 121 -0.25 27.94 -17.23
N ASN A 122 0.79 27.53 -16.50
CA ASN A 122 2.04 27.07 -17.08
C ASN A 122 2.34 25.59 -16.74
N TYR A 123 1.68 24.66 -17.43
CA TYR A 123 1.93 23.22 -17.28
C TYR A 123 1.76 22.48 -18.61
N TYR A 124 2.34 21.30 -18.68
CA TYR A 124 2.16 20.36 -19.79
C TYR A 124 2.12 18.92 -19.30
N THR A 125 1.58 18.03 -20.13
CA THR A 125 1.39 16.62 -19.76
C THR A 125 2.23 15.70 -20.61
N VAL A 126 2.93 14.77 -19.97
CA VAL A 126 3.77 13.75 -20.60
C VAL A 126 3.30 12.37 -20.18
N ILE A 127 3.04 11.49 -21.15
CA ILE A 127 2.78 10.07 -20.92
C ILE A 127 4.12 9.35 -20.98
N LEU A 128 4.57 8.81 -19.85
CA LEU A 128 5.75 7.95 -19.74
C LEU A 128 5.30 6.49 -19.91
N ASP A 129 5.40 5.98 -21.13
CA ASP A 129 4.81 4.71 -21.55
C ASP A 129 5.85 3.58 -21.63
N ASP A 130 5.79 2.66 -20.70
CA ASP A 130 6.57 1.41 -20.67
C ASP A 130 5.72 0.20 -21.11
N SER A 131 4.59 0.40 -21.80
CA SER A 131 3.72 -0.69 -22.23
C SER A 131 4.37 -1.57 -23.28
N SER A 132 4.17 -2.89 -23.15
CA SER A 132 4.60 -3.92 -24.11
C SER A 132 3.43 -4.51 -24.90
N ASP A 133 2.22 -4.42 -24.34
CA ASP A 133 1.01 -4.92 -25.00
C ASP A 133 0.58 -3.94 -26.11
N PRO A 134 0.49 -4.41 -27.39
CA PRO A 134 0.07 -3.59 -28.51
C PRO A 134 -1.31 -2.94 -28.32
N LYS A 135 -2.18 -3.52 -27.51
CA LYS A 135 -3.49 -2.95 -27.18
C LYS A 135 -3.32 -1.58 -26.53
N TYR A 136 -2.54 -1.51 -25.44
CA TYR A 136 -2.34 -0.25 -24.70
C TYR A 136 -1.55 0.77 -25.51
N ILE A 137 -0.57 0.32 -26.30
CA ILE A 137 0.17 1.20 -27.22
C ILE A 137 -0.78 1.88 -28.21
N ARG A 138 -1.72 1.12 -28.82
CA ARG A 138 -2.75 1.66 -29.73
C ARG A 138 -3.70 2.62 -29.02
N GLU A 139 -4.14 2.28 -27.78
CA GLU A 139 -5.03 3.13 -26.98
C GLU A 139 -4.37 4.47 -26.65
N ILE A 140 -3.09 4.49 -26.25
CA ILE A 140 -2.31 5.70 -25.96
C ILE A 140 -2.13 6.55 -27.23
N ASN A 141 -1.79 5.93 -28.37
CA ASN A 141 -1.64 6.64 -29.64
C ASN A 141 -2.97 7.26 -30.09
N LYS A 142 -4.08 6.52 -29.97
CA LYS A 142 -5.42 7.02 -30.24
C LYS A 142 -5.77 8.18 -29.34
N TYR A 143 -5.49 8.07 -28.03
CA TYR A 143 -5.74 9.14 -27.07
C TYR A 143 -5.02 10.44 -27.47
N ARG A 144 -3.72 10.37 -27.82
CA ARG A 144 -2.95 11.53 -28.30
C ARG A 144 -3.57 12.14 -29.55
N ALA A 145 -4.00 11.32 -30.52
CA ALA A 145 -4.60 11.80 -31.76
C ALA A 145 -5.96 12.51 -31.56
N THR A 146 -6.75 12.05 -30.57
CA THR A 146 -8.10 12.55 -30.33
C THR A 146 -8.18 13.70 -29.31
N HIS A 147 -7.26 13.78 -28.35
CA HIS A 147 -7.34 14.75 -27.24
C HIS A 147 -6.25 15.83 -27.29
N GLY A 148 -5.21 15.68 -28.11
CA GLY A 148 -4.12 16.66 -28.22
C GLY A 148 -3.41 16.97 -26.90
N GLY A 149 -2.44 17.90 -26.93
CA GLY A 149 -1.81 18.49 -25.75
C GLY A 149 -1.10 17.48 -24.80
N VAL A 150 -0.64 16.32 -25.32
CA VAL A 150 0.16 15.34 -24.57
C VAL A 150 1.39 14.93 -25.36
N LYS A 151 2.54 14.88 -24.70
CA LYS A 151 3.78 14.30 -25.23
C LYS A 151 3.83 12.82 -24.80
N ILE A 152 4.23 11.92 -25.69
CA ILE A 152 4.43 10.49 -25.36
C ILE A 152 5.93 10.23 -25.40
N ILE A 153 6.47 9.68 -24.33
CA ILE A 153 7.85 9.21 -24.23
C ILE A 153 7.84 7.71 -24.05
N ARG A 154 8.53 7.00 -24.95
CA ARG A 154 8.79 5.56 -24.90
C ARG A 154 10.29 5.36 -24.93
N ARG A 155 10.76 4.37 -24.20
CA ARG A 155 12.18 3.98 -24.16
C ARG A 155 12.34 2.54 -24.63
N GLU A 156 13.45 2.26 -25.28
CA GLU A 156 13.79 0.89 -25.70
C GLU A 156 14.19 0.05 -24.49
N ASN A 157 15.09 0.59 -23.67
CA ASN A 157 15.55 -0.09 -22.46
C ASN A 157 14.66 0.25 -21.25
N ARG A 158 13.95 -0.73 -20.74
CA ARG A 158 13.03 -0.60 -19.58
C ARG A 158 13.70 -0.89 -18.23
N THR A 159 15.02 -0.76 -18.13
CA THR A 159 15.77 -0.94 -16.88
C THR A 159 15.29 0.04 -15.80
N GLY A 160 15.19 -0.42 -14.57
CA GLY A 160 14.84 0.42 -13.41
C GLY A 160 13.36 0.76 -13.29
N TYR A 161 12.48 0.07 -14.02
CA TYR A 161 11.01 0.20 -13.88
C TYR A 161 10.53 1.67 -13.98
N LYS A 162 9.60 2.08 -13.11
CA LYS A 162 9.06 3.43 -13.02
C LYS A 162 10.16 4.48 -12.78
N ALA A 163 11.06 4.22 -11.82
CA ALA A 163 12.21 5.10 -11.54
C ALA A 163 13.08 5.34 -12.77
N GLY A 164 13.38 4.27 -13.52
CA GLY A 164 14.16 4.36 -14.77
C GLY A 164 13.42 5.15 -15.86
N ASN A 165 12.09 5.04 -15.94
CA ASN A 165 11.29 5.79 -16.90
C ASN A 165 11.22 7.29 -16.55
N LEU A 166 11.02 7.61 -15.26
CA LEU A 166 11.10 8.97 -14.75
C LEU A 166 12.47 9.59 -15.03
N ASN A 167 13.56 8.89 -14.66
CA ASN A 167 14.92 9.36 -14.89
C ASN A 167 15.24 9.57 -16.38
N ASN A 168 14.73 8.69 -17.26
CA ASN A 168 14.92 8.83 -18.70
C ASN A 168 14.34 10.14 -19.23
N PHE A 169 13.15 10.54 -18.76
CA PHE A 169 12.57 11.83 -19.15
C PHE A 169 13.28 13.00 -18.49
N LEU A 170 13.44 12.96 -17.16
CA LEU A 170 13.92 14.10 -16.36
C LEU A 170 15.37 14.49 -16.65
N LYS A 171 16.24 13.51 -17.01
CA LYS A 171 17.62 13.78 -17.39
C LYS A 171 17.79 14.36 -18.79
N ASN A 172 16.84 14.08 -19.68
CA ASN A 172 16.90 14.50 -21.09
C ASN A 172 15.97 15.68 -21.39
N ASN A 173 15.41 16.32 -20.37
CA ASN A 173 14.50 17.42 -20.53
C ASN A 173 14.66 18.40 -19.36
N ASP A 174 14.84 19.67 -19.68
CA ASP A 174 15.09 20.75 -18.72
C ASP A 174 13.96 21.79 -18.68
N ASP A 175 12.91 21.59 -19.45
CA ASP A 175 11.80 22.51 -19.64
C ASP A 175 10.72 22.34 -18.54
N TYR A 176 11.14 22.40 -17.27
CA TYR A 176 10.27 22.38 -16.10
C TYR A 176 10.98 22.92 -14.85
N ASP A 177 10.24 23.55 -13.95
CA ASP A 177 10.69 23.94 -12.61
C ASP A 177 10.26 22.89 -11.56
N TYR A 178 9.08 22.28 -11.78
CA TYR A 178 8.50 21.23 -10.96
C TYR A 178 7.95 20.12 -11.83
N PHE A 179 7.87 18.93 -11.29
CA PHE A 179 7.16 17.83 -11.92
C PHE A 179 6.27 17.08 -10.93
N VAL A 180 5.15 16.59 -11.44
CA VAL A 180 4.18 15.75 -10.70
C VAL A 180 4.28 14.34 -11.22
N VAL A 181 4.38 13.36 -10.32
CA VAL A 181 4.35 11.94 -10.68
C VAL A 181 2.95 11.39 -10.44
N LEU A 182 2.35 10.85 -11.49
CA LEU A 182 1.00 10.27 -11.47
C LEU A 182 1.05 8.80 -11.89
N ASP A 183 0.28 7.96 -11.19
CA ASP A 183 0.01 6.59 -11.61
C ASP A 183 -1.21 6.54 -12.57
N SER A 184 -1.37 5.46 -13.29
CA SER A 184 -2.38 5.32 -14.34
C SER A 184 -3.84 5.37 -13.84
N ASP A 185 -4.09 5.10 -12.58
CA ASP A 185 -5.42 5.11 -11.94
C ASP A 185 -5.66 6.30 -11.01
N GLU A 186 -4.65 7.16 -10.87
CA GLU A 186 -4.77 8.33 -10.03
C GLU A 186 -5.53 9.46 -10.73
N VAL A 187 -6.33 10.18 -9.94
CA VAL A 187 -7.00 11.41 -10.37
C VAL A 187 -6.68 12.52 -9.38
N ILE A 188 -6.05 13.58 -9.88
CA ILE A 188 -5.79 14.81 -9.15
C ILE A 188 -6.90 15.84 -9.39
N PRO A 189 -7.25 16.68 -8.39
CA PRO A 189 -8.27 17.72 -8.55
C PRO A 189 -7.80 18.85 -9.47
N PRO A 190 -8.72 19.65 -10.04
CA PRO A 190 -8.35 20.77 -10.92
C PRO A 190 -7.45 21.83 -10.28
N ASP A 191 -7.54 22.03 -8.97
CA ASP A 191 -6.71 22.98 -8.22
C ASP A 191 -5.46 22.33 -7.57
N TYR A 192 -5.09 21.13 -8.03
CA TYR A 192 -3.95 20.41 -7.48
C TYR A 192 -2.65 21.23 -7.54
N LEU A 193 -2.34 21.79 -8.70
CA LEU A 193 -1.11 22.56 -8.89
C LEU A 193 -1.07 23.81 -7.99
N LYS A 194 -2.15 24.56 -7.90
CA LYS A 194 -2.25 25.68 -6.95
C LYS A 194 -2.04 25.21 -5.51
N GLY A 195 -2.70 24.13 -5.14
CA GLY A 195 -2.64 23.55 -3.79
C GLY A 195 -1.24 23.08 -3.39
N VAL A 196 -0.44 22.52 -4.28
CA VAL A 196 0.93 22.09 -3.96
C VAL A 196 1.92 23.26 -3.99
N MET A 197 1.73 24.24 -4.89
CA MET A 197 2.61 25.40 -5.00
C MET A 197 2.62 26.27 -3.76
N LYS A 198 1.51 26.39 -3.03
CA LYS A 198 1.49 27.14 -1.77
C LYS A 198 2.45 26.57 -0.72
N TYR A 199 2.69 25.26 -0.73
CA TYR A 199 3.64 24.62 0.19
C TYR A 199 5.09 24.91 -0.19
N PHE A 200 5.42 24.90 -1.50
CA PHE A 200 6.74 25.29 -1.97
C PHE A 200 7.04 26.76 -1.67
N ALA A 201 6.07 27.65 -1.91
CA ALA A 201 6.20 29.07 -1.61
C ALA A 201 6.36 29.36 -0.12
N HIS A 202 5.68 28.60 0.75
CA HIS A 202 5.68 28.84 2.20
C HIS A 202 6.89 28.22 2.91
N PHE A 203 7.43 27.08 2.41
CA PHE A 203 8.52 26.35 3.04
C PHE A 203 9.78 26.35 2.15
N PRO A 204 10.77 27.25 2.42
CA PRO A 204 11.96 27.36 1.56
C PRO A 204 12.82 26.09 1.43
N SER A 205 12.78 25.20 2.44
CA SER A 205 13.48 23.90 2.39
C SER A 205 12.68 22.79 1.71
N CYS A 206 11.47 23.08 1.20
CA CYS A 206 10.60 22.08 0.60
C CYS A 206 11.15 21.61 -0.76
N GLY A 207 11.65 20.39 -0.82
CA GLY A 207 12.07 19.74 -2.07
C GLY A 207 10.95 18.93 -2.72
N ALA A 208 10.00 18.44 -1.92
CA ALA A 208 8.87 17.67 -2.41
C ALA A 208 7.61 17.88 -1.56
N VAL A 209 6.45 17.85 -2.22
CA VAL A 209 5.12 17.86 -1.59
C VAL A 209 4.42 16.55 -1.92
N GLN A 210 3.94 15.84 -0.90
CA GLN A 210 3.11 14.65 -1.03
C GLN A 210 1.66 15.02 -0.75
N ALA A 211 0.79 14.85 -1.73
CA ALA A 211 -0.65 15.05 -1.58
C ALA A 211 -1.29 13.90 -0.78
N LYS A 212 -2.46 14.17 -0.21
CA LYS A 212 -3.28 13.17 0.48
C LYS A 212 -3.97 12.26 -0.53
N HIS A 213 -3.94 10.95 -0.27
CA HIS A 213 -4.67 9.97 -1.06
C HIS A 213 -5.94 9.51 -0.35
N VAL A 214 -6.97 9.26 -1.14
CA VAL A 214 -8.20 8.59 -0.74
C VAL A 214 -8.58 7.56 -1.80
N ALA A 215 -9.14 6.43 -1.37
CA ALA A 215 -9.65 5.47 -2.33
C ALA A 215 -10.88 6.03 -3.06
N SER A 216 -10.95 5.84 -4.37
CA SER A 216 -12.13 6.09 -5.17
C SER A 216 -13.32 5.22 -4.72
N GLU A 217 -14.54 5.53 -5.17
CA GLU A 217 -15.70 4.67 -4.87
C GLU A 217 -15.43 3.25 -5.38
N GLY A 218 -15.42 2.28 -4.47
CA GLY A 218 -15.15 0.88 -4.79
C GLY A 218 -16.27 0.28 -5.65
N LYS A 219 -15.90 -0.49 -6.67
CA LYS A 219 -16.84 -1.20 -7.57
C LYS A 219 -17.45 -2.43 -6.90
N ASN A 220 -16.83 -2.97 -5.88
CA ASN A 220 -17.26 -4.15 -5.13
C ASN A 220 -17.07 -3.97 -3.62
N VAL A 221 -17.61 -4.94 -2.84
CA VAL A 221 -17.59 -4.90 -1.37
C VAL A 221 -16.15 -4.89 -0.83
N PHE A 222 -15.24 -5.68 -1.42
CA PHE A 222 -13.85 -5.73 -0.99
C PHE A 222 -13.16 -4.37 -1.12
N GLN A 223 -13.24 -3.74 -2.31
CA GLN A 223 -12.67 -2.40 -2.54
C GLN A 223 -13.26 -1.35 -1.61
N LYS A 224 -14.60 -1.35 -1.45
CA LYS A 224 -15.30 -0.36 -0.63
C LYS A 224 -14.89 -0.44 0.84
N LEU A 225 -14.74 -1.64 1.39
CA LEU A 225 -14.36 -1.81 2.79
C LEU A 225 -12.86 -1.56 2.97
N MET A 226 -12.01 -2.25 2.22
CA MET A 226 -10.56 -2.16 2.40
C MET A 226 -9.98 -0.80 2.00
N GLY A 227 -10.60 -0.11 1.03
CA GLY A 227 -10.18 1.23 0.59
C GLY A 227 -10.34 2.31 1.65
N MET A 228 -11.15 2.07 2.70
CA MET A 228 -11.36 3.05 3.79
C MET A 228 -10.05 3.43 4.48
N SER A 229 -9.12 2.49 4.64
CA SER A 229 -7.83 2.70 5.33
C SER A 229 -6.90 3.71 4.63
N VAL A 230 -7.01 3.85 3.32
CA VAL A 230 -6.16 4.79 2.54
C VAL A 230 -6.36 6.22 3.04
N GLY A 231 -7.62 6.70 3.05
CA GLY A 231 -7.94 8.04 3.50
C GLY A 231 -7.69 8.28 4.99
N SER A 232 -7.86 7.25 5.82
CA SER A 232 -7.66 7.35 7.28
C SER A 232 -6.21 7.56 7.64
N ASN A 233 -5.29 6.81 7.02
CA ASN A 233 -3.86 6.99 7.21
C ASN A 233 -3.42 8.40 6.80
N GLY A 234 -3.84 8.85 5.61
CA GLY A 234 -3.56 10.20 5.12
C GLY A 234 -4.11 11.31 6.01
N THR A 235 -5.29 11.11 6.61
CA THR A 235 -5.92 12.11 7.47
C THR A 235 -5.26 12.19 8.85
N THR A 236 -4.74 11.10 9.37
CA THR A 236 -4.23 11.03 10.76
C THR A 236 -2.70 10.96 10.81
N VAL A 237 -2.14 9.81 10.43
CA VAL A 237 -0.71 9.49 10.61
C VAL A 237 0.18 10.42 9.79
N GLN A 238 -0.11 10.61 8.50
CA GLN A 238 0.75 11.42 7.63
C GLN A 238 0.75 12.91 8.05
N VAL A 239 -0.38 13.42 8.51
CA VAL A 239 -0.48 14.79 9.04
C VAL A 239 0.41 14.98 10.28
N ILE A 240 0.39 14.02 11.21
CA ILE A 240 1.21 14.07 12.43
C ILE A 240 2.71 14.00 12.10
N LYS A 241 3.10 13.29 11.04
CA LYS A 241 4.51 13.21 10.61
C LYS A 241 5.11 14.56 10.20
N ASN A 242 4.30 15.50 9.73
CA ASN A 242 4.78 16.86 9.44
C ASN A 242 5.34 17.57 10.68
N PHE A 243 4.86 17.21 11.87
CA PHE A 243 5.22 17.88 13.13
C PHE A 243 6.13 17.04 14.03
N TYR A 244 6.03 15.69 13.94
CA TYR A 244 6.63 14.79 14.92
C TYR A 244 7.37 13.59 14.33
N GLY A 245 7.44 13.47 13.00
CA GLY A 245 8.05 12.33 12.34
C GLY A 245 8.76 12.70 11.03
N ALA A 246 8.95 11.71 10.17
CA ALA A 246 9.53 11.87 8.85
C ALA A 246 8.49 11.51 7.78
N ASN A 247 8.09 12.47 6.97
CA ASN A 247 7.31 12.17 5.79
C ASN A 247 8.16 11.43 4.76
N ALA A 248 7.54 10.45 4.10
CA ALA A 248 8.06 9.77 2.94
C ALA A 248 7.15 10.06 1.74
N LEU A 249 7.65 9.78 0.55
CA LEU A 249 6.84 9.79 -0.66
C LEU A 249 6.05 8.48 -0.75
N ILE A 250 4.92 8.50 -1.46
CA ILE A 250 3.98 7.35 -1.59
C ILE A 250 3.95 6.84 -3.04
N GLY A 251 4.86 7.34 -3.88
CA GLY A 251 5.06 6.89 -5.25
C GLY A 251 4.27 7.66 -6.31
N HIS A 252 3.15 8.29 -5.97
CA HIS A 252 2.32 9.09 -6.88
C HIS A 252 1.62 10.21 -6.12
N GLY A 253 0.94 11.14 -6.83
CA GLY A 253 0.40 12.35 -6.19
C GLY A 253 1.49 13.14 -5.46
N MET A 254 2.69 13.08 -5.96
CA MET A 254 3.85 13.78 -5.42
C MET A 254 4.36 14.80 -6.42
N THR A 255 4.64 16.00 -5.93
CA THR A 255 5.27 17.08 -6.69
C THR A 255 6.67 17.30 -6.16
N ILE A 256 7.66 17.42 -7.06
CA ILE A 256 9.07 17.51 -6.72
C ILE A 256 9.65 18.69 -7.51
N SER A 257 10.49 19.51 -6.87
CA SER A 257 11.21 20.57 -7.53
C SER A 257 12.38 20.01 -8.37
N ARG A 258 12.69 20.69 -9.49
CA ARG A 258 13.87 20.37 -10.31
C ARG A 258 15.15 20.40 -9.48
N GLU A 259 15.31 21.42 -8.66
CA GLU A 259 16.45 21.55 -7.74
C GLU A 259 16.60 20.32 -6.84
N CYS A 260 15.49 19.80 -6.30
CA CYS A 260 15.50 18.59 -5.47
C CYS A 260 15.96 17.37 -6.27
N TYR A 261 15.46 17.19 -7.49
CA TYR A 261 15.84 16.10 -8.37
C TYR A 261 17.35 16.15 -8.74
N GLU A 262 17.85 17.33 -9.07
CA GLU A 262 19.26 17.54 -9.41
C GLU A 262 20.19 17.31 -8.20
N LYS A 263 19.86 17.86 -7.03
CA LYS A 263 20.64 17.67 -5.79
C LYS A 263 20.68 16.21 -5.32
N THR A 264 19.67 15.43 -5.61
CA THR A 264 19.61 14.01 -5.24
C THR A 264 20.26 13.09 -6.28
N GLY A 265 20.49 13.56 -7.50
CA GLY A 265 21.03 12.78 -8.62
C GLY A 265 19.97 11.87 -9.29
N GLY A 266 18.70 12.03 -8.96
CA GLY A 266 17.56 11.32 -9.55
C GLY A 266 17.03 10.16 -8.72
N PHE A 267 15.98 9.51 -9.25
CA PHE A 267 15.35 8.38 -8.57
C PHE A 267 16.27 7.16 -8.50
N PRO A 268 16.38 6.49 -7.33
CA PRO A 268 17.15 5.25 -7.21
C PRO A 268 16.45 4.10 -7.95
N LEU A 269 17.23 3.27 -8.64
CA LEU A 269 16.72 2.14 -9.43
C LEU A 269 16.43 0.93 -8.54
N VAL A 270 15.43 1.06 -7.69
CA VAL A 270 14.93 0.03 -6.75
C VAL A 270 13.42 -0.09 -6.88
N VAL A 271 12.83 -1.16 -6.30
CA VAL A 271 11.37 -1.38 -6.39
C VAL A 271 10.58 -0.39 -5.53
N ALA A 272 11.15 0.02 -4.40
CA ALA A 272 10.58 1.05 -3.52
C ALA A 272 11.30 2.38 -3.74
N GLU A 273 11.23 2.91 -4.96
CA GLU A 273 11.94 4.12 -5.38
C GLU A 273 11.52 5.35 -4.60
N ASP A 274 10.26 5.43 -4.23
CA ASP A 274 9.61 6.54 -3.54
C ASP A 274 10.15 6.73 -2.11
N ILE A 275 10.07 5.70 -1.27
CA ILE A 275 10.58 5.76 0.10
C ILE A 275 12.11 5.87 0.13
N SER A 276 12.80 5.29 -0.86
CA SER A 276 14.25 5.41 -1.00
C SER A 276 14.65 6.83 -1.43
N PHE A 277 13.92 7.41 -2.36
CA PHE A 277 14.12 8.78 -2.79
C PHE A 277 13.86 9.79 -1.66
N ALA A 278 12.88 9.51 -0.79
CA ALA A 278 12.63 10.31 0.40
C ALA A 278 13.86 10.40 1.33
N VAL A 279 14.64 9.33 1.47
CA VAL A 279 15.90 9.34 2.23
C VAL A 279 16.95 10.22 1.53
N MET A 280 17.05 10.14 0.20
CA MET A 280 17.98 10.95 -0.58
C MET A 280 17.63 12.44 -0.48
N ILE A 281 16.35 12.82 -0.54
CA ILE A 281 15.88 14.20 -0.34
C ILE A 281 16.32 14.72 1.04
N LYS A 282 16.10 13.93 2.08
CA LYS A 282 16.50 14.31 3.44
C LYS A 282 18.03 14.42 3.58
N ASN A 283 18.79 13.56 2.93
CA ASN A 283 20.26 13.62 2.91
C ASN A 283 20.80 14.84 2.14
N ALA A 284 20.06 15.30 1.12
CA ALA A 284 20.35 16.54 0.40
C ALA A 284 19.99 17.82 1.19
N GLY A 285 19.49 17.68 2.42
CA GLY A 285 19.12 18.81 3.29
C GLY A 285 17.77 19.44 2.95
N LEU A 286 16.96 18.77 2.14
CA LEU A 286 15.62 19.21 1.76
C LEU A 286 14.53 18.50 2.57
N ASP A 287 13.34 19.11 2.59
CA ASP A 287 12.19 18.59 3.32
C ASP A 287 11.12 18.03 2.37
N ILE A 288 10.38 17.04 2.88
CA ILE A 288 9.15 16.54 2.28
C ILE A 288 7.99 17.05 3.14
N VAL A 289 7.06 17.75 2.52
CA VAL A 289 5.86 18.29 3.18
C VAL A 289 4.64 17.48 2.74
N TYR A 290 3.83 17.04 3.69
CA TYR A 290 2.55 16.40 3.40
C TYR A 290 1.43 17.44 3.35
N ALA A 291 0.68 17.47 2.24
CA ALA A 291 -0.42 18.39 1.96
C ALA A 291 -1.78 17.70 2.18
N PRO A 292 -2.40 17.81 3.37
CA PRO A 292 -3.65 17.11 3.69
C PRO A 292 -4.88 17.69 3.02
N ASP A 293 -4.82 18.90 2.54
CA ASP A 293 -5.88 19.64 1.85
C ASP A 293 -5.87 19.42 0.33
N VAL A 294 -4.75 18.95 -0.23
CA VAL A 294 -4.66 18.53 -1.63
C VAL A 294 -4.99 17.05 -1.71
N VAL A 295 -6.17 16.70 -2.19
CA VAL A 295 -6.70 15.32 -2.14
C VAL A 295 -6.73 14.70 -3.52
N CYS A 296 -5.95 13.63 -3.70
CA CYS A 296 -5.95 12.77 -4.88
C CYS A 296 -6.80 11.52 -4.63
N THR A 297 -7.39 10.97 -5.68
CA THR A 297 -8.11 9.69 -5.61
C THR A 297 -7.34 8.61 -6.36
N GLU A 298 -7.32 7.40 -5.79
CA GLU A 298 -6.69 6.22 -6.38
C GLU A 298 -7.64 5.02 -6.35
N GLU A 299 -7.46 4.05 -7.23
CA GLU A 299 -8.20 2.79 -7.16
C GLU A 299 -7.54 1.84 -6.15
N PHE A 300 -8.28 1.45 -5.09
CA PHE A 300 -7.83 0.35 -4.23
C PHE A 300 -7.81 -0.96 -5.03
N PRO A 301 -6.91 -1.93 -4.75
CA PRO A 301 -6.88 -3.20 -5.45
C PRO A 301 -8.25 -3.84 -5.59
N PHE A 302 -8.61 -4.27 -6.80
CA PHE A 302 -9.94 -4.79 -7.12
C PHE A 302 -10.33 -6.01 -6.29
N SER A 303 -9.37 -6.87 -5.97
CA SER A 303 -9.61 -8.12 -5.24
C SER A 303 -8.49 -8.41 -4.25
N TYR A 304 -8.74 -9.37 -3.35
CA TYR A 304 -7.72 -9.95 -2.49
C TYR A 304 -6.52 -10.48 -3.30
N ALA A 305 -6.75 -11.05 -4.49
CA ALA A 305 -5.67 -11.51 -5.35
C ALA A 305 -4.75 -10.36 -5.80
N SER A 306 -5.34 -9.23 -6.20
CA SER A 306 -4.58 -8.00 -6.55
C SER A 306 -3.87 -7.42 -5.34
N LEU A 307 -4.52 -7.41 -4.16
CA LEU A 307 -3.92 -6.98 -2.91
C LEU A 307 -2.72 -7.87 -2.53
N LYS A 308 -2.85 -9.19 -2.65
CA LYS A 308 -1.77 -10.16 -2.36
C LYS A 308 -0.53 -9.87 -3.22
N LYS A 309 -0.71 -9.58 -4.52
CA LYS A 309 0.38 -9.18 -5.43
C LYS A 309 1.00 -7.84 -5.01
N ARG A 310 0.19 -6.83 -4.66
CA ARG A 310 0.66 -5.54 -4.17
C ARG A 310 1.49 -5.70 -2.89
N GLN A 311 1.00 -6.45 -1.92
CA GLN A 311 1.71 -6.70 -0.66
C GLN A 311 3.01 -7.46 -0.85
N CYS A 312 3.05 -8.43 -1.78
CA CYS A 312 4.29 -9.11 -2.15
C CYS A 312 5.34 -8.12 -2.68
N LYS A 313 4.95 -7.26 -3.64
CA LYS A 313 5.82 -6.21 -4.18
C LYS A 313 6.33 -5.27 -3.10
N TRP A 314 5.44 -4.81 -2.22
CA TRP A 314 5.81 -3.90 -1.13
C TRP A 314 6.73 -4.56 -0.09
N THR A 315 6.48 -5.82 0.26
CA THR A 315 7.37 -6.57 1.17
C THR A 315 8.78 -6.71 0.58
N GLN A 316 8.89 -7.05 -0.72
CA GLN A 316 10.18 -7.11 -1.43
C GLN A 316 10.87 -5.74 -1.48
N GLY A 317 10.14 -4.70 -1.84
CA GLY A 317 10.67 -3.34 -1.93
C GLY A 317 11.15 -2.80 -0.58
N ASN A 318 10.36 -3.02 0.48
CA ASN A 318 10.76 -2.59 1.84
C ASN A 318 11.96 -3.40 2.37
N LEU A 319 12.07 -4.69 2.04
CA LEU A 319 13.26 -5.48 2.38
C LEU A 319 14.51 -4.98 1.63
N GLU A 320 14.37 -4.63 0.35
CA GLU A 320 15.44 -4.01 -0.44
C GLU A 320 15.83 -2.64 0.14
N TYR A 321 14.85 -1.81 0.48
CA TYR A 321 15.04 -0.52 1.16
C TYR A 321 15.80 -0.69 2.49
N MET A 322 15.39 -1.63 3.32
CA MET A 322 16.03 -1.91 4.60
C MET A 322 17.51 -2.29 4.43
N LYS A 323 17.81 -3.11 3.41
CA LYS A 323 19.19 -3.54 3.12
C LYS A 323 20.06 -2.43 2.53
N LYS A 324 19.54 -1.67 1.56
CA LYS A 324 20.32 -0.67 0.81
C LYS A 324 20.40 0.68 1.53
N PHE A 325 19.31 1.13 2.12
CA PHE A 325 19.20 2.48 2.71
C PHE A 325 19.31 2.53 4.24
N GLY A 326 19.29 1.39 4.92
CA GLY A 326 19.40 1.35 6.39
C GLY A 326 20.68 2.01 6.93
N GLY A 327 21.80 1.80 6.24
CA GLY A 327 23.09 2.45 6.54
C GLY A 327 23.05 3.97 6.29
N GLU A 328 22.45 4.39 5.19
CA GLU A 328 22.31 5.80 4.82
C GLU A 328 21.42 6.56 5.81
N ILE A 329 20.32 5.96 6.24
CA ILE A 329 19.47 6.53 7.30
C ILE A 329 20.28 6.74 8.58
N ASN A 330 21.11 5.76 9.00
CA ASN A 330 21.91 5.88 10.20
C ASN A 330 22.93 7.03 10.12
N LYS A 331 23.58 7.18 8.98
CA LYS A 331 24.62 8.21 8.72
C LYS A 331 24.02 9.58 8.41
N SER A 332 22.73 9.68 8.09
CA SER A 332 22.07 10.94 7.71
C SER A 332 22.11 11.98 8.82
N LYS A 333 21.95 13.25 8.43
CA LYS A 333 21.80 14.39 9.37
C LYS A 333 20.40 14.50 9.97
N MET A 334 19.49 13.58 9.64
CA MET A 334 18.15 13.54 10.23
C MET A 334 18.22 13.40 11.74
N SER A 335 17.25 13.98 12.45
CA SER A 335 17.11 13.80 13.88
C SER A 335 16.85 12.33 14.24
N TRP A 336 17.19 11.92 15.47
CA TRP A 336 17.02 10.54 15.93
C TRP A 336 15.58 10.03 15.81
N PHE A 337 14.58 10.89 16.05
CA PHE A 337 13.17 10.52 15.99
C PHE A 337 12.68 10.40 14.53
N GLU A 338 13.21 11.18 13.59
CA GLU A 338 12.94 11.00 12.16
C GLU A 338 13.50 9.65 11.65
N LYS A 339 14.73 9.30 12.07
CA LYS A 339 15.34 7.99 11.78
C LYS A 339 14.50 6.84 12.35
N ALA A 340 14.04 6.99 13.59
CA ALA A 340 13.17 6.02 14.24
C ALA A 340 11.84 5.87 13.50
N ASP A 341 11.21 6.98 13.09
CA ASP A 341 9.95 6.96 12.36
C ASP A 341 10.06 6.26 11.01
N LEU A 342 11.09 6.58 10.21
CA LEU A 342 11.32 5.92 8.92
C LEU A 342 11.50 4.42 9.08
N LYS A 343 12.32 3.98 10.05
CA LYS A 343 12.54 2.55 10.30
C LYS A 343 11.27 1.86 10.78
N LEU A 344 10.59 2.38 11.80
CA LEU A 344 9.37 1.77 12.33
C LEU A 344 8.23 1.75 11.30
N SER A 345 8.17 2.73 10.40
CA SER A 345 7.15 2.79 9.34
C SER A 345 7.41 1.81 8.21
N HIS A 346 8.64 1.67 7.75
CA HIS A 346 8.96 0.93 6.52
C HIS A 346 9.55 -0.47 6.78
N TYR A 347 10.23 -0.69 7.91
CA TYR A 347 10.72 -2.02 8.26
C TYR A 347 9.62 -2.94 8.80
N SER A 348 8.50 -2.38 9.26
CA SER A 348 7.37 -3.17 9.78
C SER A 348 6.86 -4.20 8.79
N LEU A 349 6.78 -3.86 7.50
CA LEU A 349 6.20 -4.73 6.49
C LEU A 349 6.96 -6.07 6.30
N PRO A 350 8.30 -6.13 6.21
CA PRO A 350 9.03 -7.40 6.23
C PRO A 350 9.23 -7.99 7.63
N VAL A 351 9.29 -7.18 8.70
CA VAL A 351 9.68 -7.64 10.05
C VAL A 351 8.49 -8.23 10.83
N VAL A 352 7.32 -7.57 10.78
CA VAL A 352 6.15 -8.01 11.58
C VAL A 352 5.69 -9.43 11.24
N PRO A 353 5.58 -9.87 9.97
CA PRO A 353 5.21 -11.25 9.65
C PRO A 353 6.19 -12.28 10.22
N VAL A 354 7.50 -11.97 10.20
CA VAL A 354 8.53 -12.85 10.76
C VAL A 354 8.40 -12.96 12.27
N LEU A 355 8.27 -11.84 12.97
CA LEU A 355 8.09 -11.84 14.43
C LEU A 355 6.80 -12.54 14.83
N SER A 356 5.70 -12.32 14.11
CA SER A 356 4.41 -12.99 14.37
C SER A 356 4.50 -14.49 14.13
N PHE A 357 5.22 -14.92 13.12
CA PHE A 357 5.48 -16.35 12.87
C PHE A 357 6.33 -16.97 13.97
N LEU A 358 7.43 -16.32 14.37
CA LEU A 358 8.28 -16.80 15.47
C LEU A 358 7.49 -16.88 16.79
N LEU A 359 6.62 -15.90 17.08
CA LEU A 359 5.73 -15.94 18.23
C LEU A 359 4.82 -17.18 18.19
N THR A 360 4.25 -17.47 17.02
CA THR A 360 3.42 -18.66 16.78
C THR A 360 4.20 -19.96 17.00
N VAL A 361 5.41 -20.06 16.42
CA VAL A 361 6.29 -21.24 16.57
C VAL A 361 6.67 -21.46 18.02
N PHE A 362 7.08 -20.41 18.74
CA PHE A 362 7.46 -20.54 20.14
C PHE A 362 6.27 -20.86 21.06
N THR A 363 5.08 -20.38 20.71
CA THR A 363 3.84 -20.73 21.43
C THR A 363 3.52 -22.23 21.26
N ILE A 364 3.65 -22.78 20.05
CA ILE A 364 3.47 -24.22 19.79
C ILE A 364 4.59 -25.02 20.49
N ALA A 365 5.84 -24.55 20.47
CA ALA A 365 6.96 -25.19 21.14
C ALA A 365 6.79 -25.25 22.67
N LEU A 366 6.18 -24.23 23.28
CA LEU A 366 5.77 -24.26 24.70
C LEU A 366 4.79 -25.40 24.98
N GLY A 367 3.81 -25.61 24.08
CA GLY A 367 2.88 -26.74 24.18
C GLY A 367 3.60 -28.08 24.15
N PHE A 368 4.57 -28.29 23.23
CA PHE A 368 5.42 -29.48 23.19
C PHE A 368 6.27 -29.66 24.44
N ALA A 369 6.74 -28.56 25.04
CA ALA A 369 7.48 -28.61 26.29
C ALA A 369 6.64 -28.93 27.53
N GLY A 370 5.32 -29.07 27.38
CA GLY A 370 4.37 -29.32 28.47
C GLY A 370 3.83 -28.06 29.15
N TYR A 371 3.93 -26.91 28.49
CA TYR A 371 3.40 -25.61 28.95
C TYR A 371 2.43 -25.00 27.93
N PRO A 372 1.22 -25.60 27.76
CA PRO A 372 0.32 -25.31 26.64
C PRO A 372 -0.38 -23.94 26.72
N VAL A 373 -0.44 -23.32 27.91
CA VAL A 373 -1.15 -22.07 28.14
C VAL A 373 -0.29 -21.10 28.93
N ILE A 374 0.02 -19.95 28.33
CA ILE A 374 0.71 -18.85 29.03
C ILE A 374 -0.35 -18.05 29.80
N ARG A 375 -0.32 -18.10 31.12
CA ARG A 375 -1.27 -17.39 31.99
C ARG A 375 -0.77 -16.00 32.35
N TYR A 376 -0.91 -15.06 31.41
CA TYR A 376 -0.64 -13.65 31.69
C TYR A 376 -1.70 -13.03 32.61
N SER A 377 -1.35 -11.90 33.23
CA SER A 377 -2.31 -11.09 33.97
C SER A 377 -3.36 -10.42 33.04
N LEU A 378 -4.51 -10.08 33.58
CA LEU A 378 -5.55 -9.35 32.81
C LEU A 378 -5.00 -8.07 32.17
N ALA A 379 -4.09 -7.35 32.85
CA ALA A 379 -3.44 -6.16 32.32
C ALA A 379 -2.65 -6.46 31.04
N VAL A 380 -1.87 -7.54 30.97
CA VAL A 380 -1.12 -7.93 29.78
C VAL A 380 -2.06 -8.28 28.63
N TYR A 381 -3.12 -9.06 28.89
CA TYR A 381 -4.12 -9.37 27.85
C TYR A 381 -4.83 -8.12 27.34
N SER A 382 -5.21 -7.18 28.22
CA SER A 382 -5.82 -5.91 27.81
C SER A 382 -4.90 -5.09 26.92
N ILE A 383 -3.60 -5.02 27.23
CA ILE A 383 -2.59 -4.36 26.40
C ILE A 383 -2.47 -5.07 25.05
N MET A 384 -2.44 -6.41 25.02
CA MET A 384 -2.36 -7.19 23.77
C MET A 384 -3.57 -6.91 22.86
N ILE A 385 -4.77 -6.89 23.40
CA ILE A 385 -6.00 -6.59 22.63
C ILE A 385 -5.94 -5.14 22.10
N LEU A 386 -5.62 -4.17 22.96
CA LEU A 386 -5.49 -2.77 22.54
C LEU A 386 -4.48 -2.61 21.39
N PHE A 387 -3.35 -3.28 21.47
CA PHE A 387 -2.30 -3.19 20.47
C PHE A 387 -2.63 -3.94 19.18
N LEU A 388 -3.37 -5.04 19.26
CA LEU A 388 -3.93 -5.70 18.09
C LEU A 388 -4.88 -4.78 17.32
N CYS A 389 -5.63 -3.94 18.05
CA CYS A 389 -6.58 -3.00 17.48
C CYS A 389 -5.92 -1.69 16.99
N SER A 390 -4.68 -1.39 17.39
CA SER A 390 -4.06 -0.09 17.15
C SER A 390 -4.00 0.34 15.67
N PRO A 391 -3.77 -0.53 14.67
CA PRO A 391 -3.74 -0.13 13.27
C PRO A 391 -5.11 0.34 12.73
N LEU A 392 -6.20 0.01 13.42
CA LEU A 392 -7.56 0.35 13.02
C LEU A 392 -8.13 1.58 13.74
N ILE A 393 -7.41 2.10 14.72
CA ILE A 393 -7.81 3.33 15.45
C ILE A 393 -7.91 4.55 14.49
N PRO A 394 -7.01 4.77 13.52
CA PRO A 394 -7.18 5.81 12.50
C PRO A 394 -8.53 5.73 11.79
N ASP A 395 -8.96 4.52 11.41
CA ASP A 395 -10.23 4.29 10.73
C ASP A 395 -11.41 4.61 11.64
N ALA A 396 -11.35 4.23 12.90
CA ALA A 396 -12.37 4.55 13.90
C ALA A 396 -12.48 6.08 14.13
N ILE A 397 -11.37 6.79 14.18
CA ILE A 397 -11.34 8.26 14.34
C ILE A 397 -11.98 8.96 13.13
N VAL A 398 -11.65 8.55 11.92
CA VAL A 398 -12.11 9.20 10.68
C VAL A 398 -13.54 8.82 10.35
N HIS A 399 -13.90 7.54 10.47
CA HIS A 399 -15.19 7.02 10.01
C HIS A 399 -16.22 6.85 11.12
N GLY A 400 -15.82 6.83 12.39
CA GLY A 400 -16.73 6.60 13.52
C GLY A 400 -17.84 7.65 13.68
N LYS A 401 -17.61 8.88 13.17
CA LYS A 401 -18.64 9.95 13.20
C LYS A 401 -19.53 9.97 11.95
N THR A 402 -19.08 9.41 10.84
CA THR A 402 -19.74 9.53 9.52
C THR A 402 -20.40 8.23 9.07
N LYS A 403 -20.03 7.10 9.65
CA LYS A 403 -20.58 5.78 9.33
C LYS A 403 -21.19 5.13 10.56
N ASN A 404 -22.15 4.25 10.31
CA ASN A 404 -22.72 3.44 11.38
C ASN A 404 -21.60 2.61 12.05
N VAL A 405 -21.43 2.76 13.35
CA VAL A 405 -20.39 2.08 14.14
C VAL A 405 -20.45 0.56 13.98
N PHE A 406 -21.66 -0.01 13.76
CA PHE A 406 -21.83 -1.43 13.50
C PHE A 406 -21.18 -1.90 12.19
N LEU A 407 -20.92 -1.02 11.22
CA LEU A 407 -20.15 -1.34 10.01
C LEU A 407 -18.64 -1.40 10.27
N LEU A 408 -18.16 -0.80 11.35
CA LEU A 408 -16.73 -0.85 11.71
C LEU A 408 -16.33 -2.23 12.24
N ILE A 409 -17.26 -2.99 12.83
CA ILE A 409 -16.96 -4.34 13.35
C ILE A 409 -16.63 -5.32 12.21
N PRO A 410 -17.51 -5.55 11.19
CA PRO A 410 -17.16 -6.43 10.07
C PRO A 410 -15.95 -5.91 9.27
N TYR A 411 -15.79 -4.61 9.14
CA TYR A 411 -14.59 -4.02 8.55
C TYR A 411 -13.33 -4.41 9.33
N PHE A 412 -13.35 -4.30 10.66
CA PHE A 412 -12.26 -4.69 11.54
C PHE A 412 -11.90 -6.17 11.35
N LEU A 413 -12.89 -7.06 11.45
CA LEU A 413 -12.70 -8.49 11.30
C LEU A 413 -12.15 -8.84 9.90
N LEU A 414 -12.64 -8.17 8.86
CA LEU A 414 -12.14 -8.35 7.50
C LEU A 414 -10.69 -7.93 7.37
N ASN A 415 -10.27 -6.81 7.98
CA ASN A 415 -8.87 -6.37 7.96
C ASN A 415 -7.97 -7.39 8.65
N VAL A 416 -8.33 -7.82 9.87
CA VAL A 416 -7.57 -8.84 10.61
C VAL A 416 -7.44 -10.12 9.78
N ALA A 417 -8.55 -10.64 9.24
CA ALA A 417 -8.55 -11.83 8.41
C ALA A 417 -7.70 -11.66 7.14
N THR A 418 -7.84 -10.53 6.45
CA THR A 418 -7.10 -10.25 5.22
C THR A 418 -5.60 -10.23 5.47
N TYR A 419 -5.12 -9.44 6.44
CA TYR A 419 -3.69 -9.31 6.68
C TYR A 419 -3.07 -10.56 7.32
N ALA A 420 -3.80 -11.27 8.19
CA ALA A 420 -3.35 -12.55 8.74
C ALA A 420 -3.19 -13.61 7.64
N SER A 421 -4.11 -13.66 6.68
CA SER A 421 -4.05 -14.59 5.54
C SER A 421 -2.88 -14.34 4.57
N LEU A 422 -2.29 -13.15 4.56
CA LEU A 422 -1.12 -12.82 3.74
C LEU A 422 0.20 -13.33 4.36
N SER A 423 0.19 -13.76 5.63
CA SER A 423 1.40 -14.17 6.36
C SER A 423 2.26 -15.20 5.62
N PRO A 424 1.74 -16.32 5.09
CA PRO A 424 2.58 -17.31 4.40
C PRO A 424 3.28 -16.74 3.17
N MET A 425 2.59 -15.94 2.36
CA MET A 425 3.17 -15.27 1.20
C MET A 425 4.24 -14.26 1.62
N MET A 426 3.99 -13.46 2.67
CA MET A 426 4.95 -12.46 3.15
C MET A 426 6.20 -13.14 3.71
N LEU A 427 6.06 -14.23 4.48
CA LEU A 427 7.17 -15.02 4.99
C LEU A 427 8.01 -15.61 3.85
N ALA A 428 7.38 -16.25 2.88
CA ALA A 428 8.05 -16.78 1.69
C ALA A 428 8.80 -15.69 0.92
N THR A 429 8.20 -14.50 0.82
CA THR A 429 8.78 -13.33 0.16
C THR A 429 10.02 -12.83 0.89
N VAL A 430 9.96 -12.72 2.21
CA VAL A 430 11.10 -12.30 3.05
C VAL A 430 12.22 -13.33 2.99
N ALA A 431 11.88 -14.63 3.15
CA ALA A 431 12.86 -15.72 3.05
C ALA A 431 13.57 -15.69 1.68
N ALA A 432 12.81 -15.65 0.58
CA ALA A 432 13.38 -15.56 -0.75
C ALA A 432 14.32 -14.35 -0.93
N GLY A 433 13.95 -13.21 -0.36
CA GLY A 433 14.79 -12.00 -0.38
C GLY A 433 16.06 -12.12 0.47
N ILE A 434 16.01 -12.83 1.62
CA ILE A 434 17.18 -13.11 2.44
C ILE A 434 18.16 -14.02 1.68
N PHE A 435 17.64 -15.04 0.98
CA PHE A 435 18.43 -15.95 0.13
C PHE A 435 18.82 -15.37 -1.24
N GLY A 436 18.78 -14.05 -1.41
CA GLY A 436 19.36 -13.37 -2.56
C GLY A 436 18.44 -13.17 -3.76
N LYS A 437 17.16 -13.58 -3.70
CA LYS A 437 16.20 -13.29 -4.77
C LYS A 437 15.99 -11.78 -4.88
N LYS A 438 16.29 -11.21 -6.06
CA LYS A 438 16.11 -9.79 -6.32
C LYS A 438 14.63 -9.42 -6.35
N ALA A 439 14.31 -8.25 -5.83
CA ALA A 439 12.97 -7.68 -5.93
C ALA A 439 12.60 -7.46 -7.41
N LYS A 440 11.35 -7.78 -7.77
CA LYS A 440 10.83 -7.58 -9.13
C LYS A 440 9.61 -6.66 -9.05
N PHE A 441 9.56 -5.70 -9.94
CA PHE A 441 8.37 -4.87 -10.09
C PHE A 441 7.26 -5.68 -10.78
N ILE A 442 6.11 -5.79 -10.11
CA ILE A 442 4.93 -6.47 -10.64
C ILE A 442 3.81 -5.43 -10.71
N VAL A 443 3.27 -5.20 -11.91
CA VAL A 443 2.09 -4.35 -12.08
C VAL A 443 0.91 -5.01 -11.36
N THR A 444 0.22 -4.25 -10.52
CA THR A 444 -0.97 -4.74 -9.81
C THR A 444 -2.12 -4.89 -10.82
N PRO A 445 -2.68 -6.10 -11.03
CA PRO A 445 -3.77 -6.29 -11.97
C PRO A 445 -5.00 -5.49 -11.59
N LYS A 446 -5.59 -4.79 -12.57
CA LYS A 446 -6.82 -3.99 -12.43
C LYS A 446 -8.05 -4.68 -13.04
N ASN A 447 -7.95 -5.99 -13.30
CA ASN A 447 -8.97 -6.76 -14.01
C ASN A 447 -10.09 -7.22 -13.07
N ASP A 448 -11.31 -7.18 -13.59
CA ASP A 448 -12.57 -7.60 -12.95
C ASP A 448 -12.72 -9.13 -12.96
N GLU A 449 -11.69 -9.90 -12.57
CA GLU A 449 -11.81 -11.35 -12.51
C GLU A 449 -12.76 -11.78 -11.39
N LYS A 450 -13.73 -12.61 -11.73
CA LYS A 450 -14.61 -13.27 -10.76
C LYS A 450 -14.03 -14.63 -10.36
N TYR A 451 -14.08 -14.92 -9.07
CA TYR A 451 -13.54 -16.15 -8.51
C TYR A 451 -14.68 -17.03 -8.00
N GLY A 452 -14.97 -18.15 -8.67
CA GLY A 452 -15.87 -19.19 -8.16
C GLY A 452 -15.27 -19.86 -6.90
N PHE A 453 -16.12 -20.58 -6.14
CA PHE A 453 -15.74 -21.17 -4.84
C PHE A 453 -14.47 -22.05 -4.94
N PHE A 454 -14.45 -23.04 -5.83
CA PHE A 454 -13.30 -23.94 -5.99
C PHE A 454 -12.03 -23.22 -6.47
N ARG A 455 -12.19 -22.23 -7.37
CA ARG A 455 -11.06 -21.40 -7.82
C ARG A 455 -10.52 -20.54 -6.69
N SER A 456 -11.37 -20.07 -5.77
CA SER A 456 -10.95 -19.32 -4.58
C SER A 456 -10.17 -20.20 -3.61
N ILE A 457 -10.60 -21.44 -3.39
CA ILE A 457 -9.87 -22.43 -2.57
C ILE A 457 -8.49 -22.69 -3.19
N ALA A 458 -8.43 -22.99 -4.50
CA ALA A 458 -7.17 -23.25 -5.18
C ALA A 458 -6.21 -22.05 -5.12
N PHE A 459 -6.72 -20.83 -5.30
CA PHE A 459 -5.91 -19.61 -5.22
C PHE A 459 -5.36 -19.34 -3.81
N CYS A 460 -6.11 -19.71 -2.76
CA CYS A 460 -5.75 -19.52 -1.37
C CYS A 460 -5.10 -20.76 -0.74
N ALA A 461 -4.71 -21.76 -1.53
CA ALA A 461 -4.19 -23.03 -1.02
C ALA A 461 -2.99 -22.85 -0.08
N ASP A 462 -2.09 -21.93 -0.37
CA ASP A 462 -0.95 -21.59 0.49
C ASP A 462 -1.39 -21.13 1.88
N SER A 463 -2.39 -20.26 1.94
CA SER A 463 -2.95 -19.76 3.21
C SER A 463 -3.72 -20.85 3.94
N LEU A 464 -4.54 -21.64 3.22
CA LEU A 464 -5.32 -22.74 3.81
C LEU A 464 -4.41 -23.82 4.40
N ILE A 465 -3.39 -24.26 3.65
CA ILE A 465 -2.43 -25.28 4.13
C ILE A 465 -1.71 -24.75 5.36
N PHE A 466 -1.18 -23.54 5.29
CA PHE A 466 -0.48 -22.91 6.42
C PHE A 466 -1.37 -22.81 7.66
N GLY A 467 -2.59 -22.30 7.54
CA GLY A 467 -3.54 -22.18 8.64
C GLY A 467 -3.94 -23.54 9.23
N THR A 468 -4.17 -24.54 8.37
CA THR A 468 -4.53 -25.90 8.81
C THR A 468 -3.39 -26.57 9.57
N VAL A 469 -2.14 -26.45 9.09
CA VAL A 469 -0.96 -26.98 9.77
C VAL A 469 -0.78 -26.33 11.15
N ILE A 470 -0.87 -25.00 11.23
CA ILE A 470 -0.77 -24.28 12.50
C ILE A 470 -1.90 -24.68 13.46
N ALA A 471 -3.13 -24.82 12.97
CA ALA A 471 -4.28 -25.26 13.77
C ALA A 471 -4.06 -26.69 14.32
N ALA A 472 -3.65 -27.64 13.46
CA ALA A 472 -3.40 -29.02 13.85
C ALA A 472 -2.28 -29.12 14.91
N LEU A 473 -1.18 -28.41 14.70
CA LEU A 473 -0.07 -28.35 15.67
C LEU A 473 -0.52 -27.74 17.00
N SER A 474 -1.29 -26.66 16.98
CA SER A 474 -1.80 -26.03 18.21
C SER A 474 -2.80 -26.91 18.94
N LEU A 475 -3.69 -27.60 18.22
CA LEU A 475 -4.61 -28.59 18.82
C LEU A 475 -3.84 -29.73 19.46
N TRP A 476 -2.84 -30.27 18.78
CA TRP A 476 -2.05 -31.39 19.29
C TRP A 476 -1.23 -31.00 20.52
N THR A 477 -0.62 -29.82 20.54
CA THR A 477 0.32 -29.42 21.60
C THR A 477 -0.31 -28.63 22.72
N CYS A 478 -1.29 -27.78 22.41
CA CYS A 478 -1.94 -26.88 23.37
C CYS A 478 -3.38 -27.31 23.70
N GLY A 479 -3.92 -28.34 23.03
CA GLY A 479 -5.33 -28.75 23.19
C GLY A 479 -6.36 -27.73 22.69
N SER A 480 -5.91 -26.64 22.04
CA SER A 480 -6.77 -25.53 21.61
C SER A 480 -6.13 -24.75 20.47
N VAL A 481 -6.94 -24.18 19.58
CA VAL A 481 -6.49 -23.23 18.56
C VAL A 481 -6.43 -21.77 19.08
N LEU A 482 -6.91 -21.52 20.28
CA LEU A 482 -7.03 -20.18 20.85
C LEU A 482 -5.72 -19.39 20.85
N PRO A 483 -4.54 -19.97 21.19
CA PRO A 483 -3.27 -19.25 21.16
C PRO A 483 -2.86 -18.71 19.79
N VAL A 484 -3.40 -19.27 18.70
CA VAL A 484 -3.05 -18.95 17.31
C VAL A 484 -4.28 -18.54 16.49
N VAL A 485 -5.41 -18.25 17.16
CA VAL A 485 -6.73 -18.04 16.54
C VAL A 485 -6.72 -16.98 15.43
N PHE A 486 -5.99 -15.87 15.60
CA PHE A 486 -5.99 -14.79 14.61
C PHE A 486 -5.33 -15.20 13.29
N ILE A 487 -4.20 -15.90 13.35
CA ILE A 487 -3.52 -16.36 12.12
C ILE A 487 -4.30 -17.50 11.46
N VAL A 488 -4.84 -18.42 12.25
CA VAL A 488 -5.62 -19.56 11.75
C VAL A 488 -6.92 -19.07 11.11
N SER A 489 -7.72 -18.26 11.82
CA SER A 489 -8.98 -17.75 11.28
C SER A 489 -8.78 -16.92 10.01
N GLY A 490 -7.76 -16.06 9.97
CA GLY A 490 -7.43 -15.29 8.78
C GLY A 490 -7.09 -16.19 7.59
N CYS A 491 -6.22 -17.18 7.79
CA CYS A 491 -5.84 -18.10 6.74
C CYS A 491 -7.02 -18.94 6.21
N LEU A 492 -7.86 -19.47 7.10
CA LEU A 492 -9.01 -20.29 6.71
C LEU A 492 -10.13 -19.48 6.05
N LEU A 493 -10.29 -18.20 6.41
CA LEU A 493 -11.28 -17.31 5.80
C LEU A 493 -10.81 -16.69 4.46
N SER A 494 -9.57 -16.91 4.04
CA SER A 494 -9.01 -16.28 2.83
C SER A 494 -9.82 -16.50 1.54
N PRO A 495 -10.44 -17.68 1.25
CA PRO A 495 -11.30 -17.84 0.08
C PRO A 495 -12.54 -16.94 0.11
N PHE A 496 -13.15 -16.77 1.29
CA PHE A 496 -14.31 -15.88 1.46
C PHE A 496 -13.90 -14.41 1.26
N VAL A 497 -12.74 -14.01 1.78
CA VAL A 497 -12.19 -12.65 1.53
C VAL A 497 -12.02 -12.42 0.02
N LEU A 498 -11.50 -13.40 -0.73
CA LEU A 498 -11.36 -13.31 -2.18
C LEU A 498 -12.72 -13.18 -2.86
N MET A 499 -13.73 -13.93 -2.42
CA MET A 499 -15.07 -13.91 -3.01
C MET A 499 -15.84 -12.61 -2.76
N LEU A 500 -15.44 -11.76 -1.77
CA LEU A 500 -16.05 -10.45 -1.57
C LEU A 500 -15.86 -9.51 -2.76
N SER A 501 -14.86 -9.73 -3.61
CA SER A 501 -14.67 -8.99 -4.86
C SER A 501 -15.74 -9.32 -5.91
N ASN A 502 -16.45 -10.45 -5.80
CA ASN A 502 -17.54 -10.81 -6.71
C ASN A 502 -18.84 -10.02 -6.43
N VAL A 503 -18.97 -9.44 -5.23
CA VAL A 503 -20.19 -8.75 -4.80
C VAL A 503 -20.11 -7.27 -5.22
N SER A 504 -20.83 -6.93 -6.29
CA SER A 504 -20.90 -5.57 -6.80
C SER A 504 -21.67 -4.63 -5.85
N VAL A 505 -21.16 -3.40 -5.70
CA VAL A 505 -21.77 -2.32 -4.87
C VAL A 505 -22.53 -1.30 -5.74
N CYS A 506 -22.92 -1.65 -6.95
CA CYS A 506 -23.59 -0.74 -7.88
C CYS A 506 -24.87 -0.14 -7.27
N LYS A 507 -25.03 1.19 -7.30
CA LYS A 507 -26.28 1.86 -6.92
C LYS A 507 -27.40 1.39 -7.86
N LYS A 508 -28.59 1.12 -7.33
CA LYS A 508 -29.79 0.74 -8.13
C LYS A 508 -30.11 1.72 -9.27
N SER A 509 -29.63 2.98 -9.21
CA SER A 509 -29.79 4.00 -10.24
C SER A 509 -29.01 3.69 -11.53
N ASP A 510 -27.80 3.15 -11.41
CA ASP A 510 -26.94 2.91 -12.58
C ASP A 510 -27.33 1.63 -13.33
N ARG A 511 -27.96 0.65 -12.64
CA ARG A 511 -28.53 -0.53 -13.30
C ARG A 511 -29.60 -0.16 -14.32
N LYS A 512 -30.52 0.78 -14.00
CA LYS A 512 -31.55 1.23 -14.94
C LYS A 512 -30.98 1.96 -16.17
N THR A 513 -29.85 2.64 -16.01
CA THR A 513 -29.20 3.37 -17.11
C THR A 513 -28.39 2.40 -17.99
N THR A 514 -27.71 1.43 -17.39
CA THR A 514 -26.96 0.39 -18.13
C THR A 514 -27.87 -0.56 -18.86
N ASP A 515 -28.99 -0.98 -18.23
CA ASP A 515 -30.01 -1.82 -18.87
C ASP A 515 -30.71 -1.09 -20.03
N LYS A 516 -30.94 0.23 -19.91
CA LYS A 516 -31.47 1.06 -21.00
C LYS A 516 -30.46 1.24 -22.15
N LEU A 517 -29.16 1.38 -21.86
CA LEU A 517 -28.11 1.45 -22.87
C LEU A 517 -27.98 0.12 -23.63
N HIS A 518 -27.96 -1.02 -22.95
CA HIS A 518 -27.93 -2.33 -23.58
C HIS A 518 -29.22 -2.67 -24.35
N ALA A 519 -30.38 -2.18 -23.89
CA ALA A 519 -31.63 -2.30 -24.65
C ALA A 519 -31.62 -1.42 -25.91
N SER A 520 -31.04 -0.21 -25.85
CA SER A 520 -30.92 0.68 -26.99
C SER A 520 -29.89 0.19 -28.05
N GLU A 521 -28.80 -0.47 -27.61
CA GLU A 521 -27.84 -1.09 -28.51
C GLU A 521 -28.39 -2.34 -29.20
N LYS A 522 -29.23 -3.13 -28.51
CA LYS A 522 -29.95 -4.26 -29.15
C LYS A 522 -31.02 -3.79 -30.14
N ALA A 523 -31.61 -2.63 -29.96
CA ALA A 523 -32.61 -2.05 -30.84
C ALA A 523 -32.01 -1.36 -32.09
N LYS A 524 -30.69 -1.12 -32.13
CA LYS A 524 -29.96 -0.50 -33.26
C LYS A 524 -29.19 -1.49 -34.14
N LYS A 525 -29.59 -2.76 -34.25
CA LYS A 525 -29.08 -3.60 -35.32
C LYS A 525 -29.76 -3.14 -36.62
N PRO A 526 -29.02 -2.65 -37.63
CA PRO A 526 -29.62 -2.33 -38.91
C PRO A 526 -30.08 -3.62 -39.56
N THR A 527 -31.35 -3.70 -39.91
CA THR A 527 -31.89 -4.69 -40.83
C THR A 527 -31.26 -4.40 -42.20
N VAL A 528 -30.25 -5.14 -42.58
CA VAL A 528 -29.73 -5.10 -43.95
C VAL A 528 -30.72 -5.83 -44.81
N VAL A 529 -31.51 -5.10 -45.60
CA VAL A 529 -32.32 -5.63 -46.69
C VAL A 529 -31.34 -5.90 -47.82
N PHE A 530 -31.12 -7.17 -48.15
CA PHE A 530 -30.45 -7.56 -49.39
C PHE A 530 -31.51 -7.65 -50.48
N ASP A 531 -31.42 -6.77 -51.46
CA ASP A 531 -32.08 -6.95 -52.76
C ASP A 531 -31.34 -8.03 -53.56
N GLY A 532 -32.11 -8.89 -54.21
CA GLY A 532 -31.67 -10.14 -54.76
C GLY A 532 -30.66 -10.04 -55.90
N ALA A 533 -29.66 -10.90 -55.83
CA ALA A 533 -28.97 -11.45 -56.97
C ALA A 533 -28.52 -12.89 -56.62
N VAL A 534 -29.03 -13.82 -57.38
CA VAL A 534 -28.71 -15.26 -57.37
C VAL A 534 -27.29 -15.44 -57.87
N CYS A 535 -26.43 -16.13 -57.13
CA CYS A 535 -25.22 -16.76 -57.64
C CYS A 535 -24.99 -18.08 -56.90
N GLU A 536 -24.77 -19.12 -57.75
CA GLU A 536 -24.59 -20.53 -57.41
C GLU A 536 -23.37 -20.85 -56.57
N PRO A 537 -23.34 -22.00 -55.88
CA PRO A 537 -22.23 -22.32 -54.92
C PRO A 537 -21.05 -22.94 -55.67
N ALA A 538 -19.85 -22.45 -55.46
CA ALA A 538 -18.59 -23.04 -55.86
C ALA A 538 -18.10 -24.08 -54.84
N ALA A 539 -17.58 -25.22 -55.42
CA ALA A 539 -17.14 -26.44 -54.74
C ALA A 539 -15.92 -26.23 -53.78
N PRO A 540 -15.68 -27.15 -52.85
CA PRO A 540 -14.66 -27.02 -51.82
C PRO A 540 -13.25 -27.30 -52.32
N HIS A 541 -12.30 -26.42 -52.05
CA HIS A 541 -10.88 -26.65 -52.29
C HIS A 541 -10.22 -27.40 -51.13
N GLU A 542 -9.46 -28.42 -51.55
CA GLU A 542 -8.68 -29.36 -50.73
C GLU A 542 -7.56 -28.69 -49.94
N ARG A 543 -7.23 -29.31 -48.80
CA ARG A 543 -6.05 -28.98 -47.97
C ARG A 543 -4.78 -29.50 -48.62
N PRO A 544 -3.66 -28.78 -48.65
CA PRO A 544 -2.37 -29.37 -48.95
C PRO A 544 -1.73 -30.02 -47.70
N SER A 545 -1.12 -31.16 -47.99
CA SER A 545 -0.44 -32.11 -47.12
C SER A 545 0.80 -31.52 -46.40
N ARG A 546 1.05 -32.11 -45.22
CA ARG A 546 2.30 -31.99 -44.46
C ARG A 546 3.51 -32.44 -45.30
N THR A 547 4.54 -31.60 -45.34
CA THR A 547 5.90 -32.03 -45.69
C THR A 547 6.81 -31.86 -44.46
N THR A 548 7.38 -32.96 -44.05
CA THR A 548 8.46 -33.11 -43.08
C THR A 548 9.76 -32.60 -43.67
N LEU A 549 10.55 -31.86 -42.85
CA LEU A 549 11.97 -31.59 -43.14
C LEU A 549 12.84 -31.99 -41.95
N PRO A 550 14.05 -32.49 -42.24
CA PRO A 550 14.87 -33.18 -41.26
C PRO A 550 15.82 -32.27 -40.46
N LEU A 551 16.28 -32.82 -39.33
CA LEU A 551 17.32 -32.35 -38.43
C LEU A 551 18.66 -32.12 -39.15
N SER A 552 19.30 -30.98 -38.91
CA SER A 552 20.75 -30.84 -38.73
C SER A 552 21.04 -29.69 -37.82
#